data_5a998f1b881509194d99d225203c5930
#
_entry.id   5a998f1b881509194d99d225203c5930
#
_cell.length_a   1.000
_cell.length_b   1.000
_cell.length_c   1.000
_cell.angle_alpha   90.00
_cell.angle_beta   90.00
_cell.angle_gamma   90.00
#
_symmetry.space_group_name_H-M   'P 1'
#
loop_
_entity.id
_entity.type
_entity.pdbx_description
1 polymer ?
#
loop_
_entity_poly.entity_id
_entity_poly.type
_entity_poly.pdbx_seq_one_letter_code
_entity_poly.pdbx_strand_id
1 'polypeptide(L)'
;MWEGLGEFIHKISEEKECSFKVVEVGVGKFFDVSDYLNKFDNVELILTDINPSKDNIFKDDIMNPNLNLYDGVDLIYSIRPPYELQPFLISLQEKIGAVLIIKPLTGEDLNVKNRKMRLKTYKKTSFYIYP
;
A
#
# COMPACT_ATOMS: atom_id res chain seq x y z
N MET A 1 -6.30 -9.05 11.46
CA MET A 1 -4.85 -9.11 11.30
C MET A 1 -4.47 -8.71 9.88
N TRP A 2 -3.25 -8.98 9.48
CA TRP A 2 -2.74 -8.60 8.15
C TRP A 2 -3.13 -9.58 7.04
N GLU A 3 -3.42 -10.82 7.39
CA GLU A 3 -3.67 -11.89 6.40
C GLU A 3 -4.77 -11.53 5.40
N GLY A 4 -5.87 -10.98 5.90
CA GLY A 4 -6.96 -10.56 5.04
C GLY A 4 -6.56 -9.47 4.05
N LEU A 5 -5.62 -8.60 4.43
CA LEU A 5 -5.12 -7.58 3.52
C LEU A 5 -4.36 -8.20 2.34
N GLY A 6 -3.43 -9.12 2.62
CA GLY A 6 -2.69 -9.81 1.57
C GLY A 6 -3.61 -10.56 0.62
N GLU A 7 -4.56 -11.31 1.17
CA GLU A 7 -5.53 -12.05 0.36
C GLU A 7 -6.41 -11.12 -0.47
N PHE A 8 -6.81 -9.98 0.09
CA PHE A 8 -7.63 -9.01 -0.64
C PHE A 8 -6.86 -8.42 -1.82
N ILE A 9 -5.60 -8.04 -1.62
CA ILE A 9 -4.79 -7.49 -2.70
C ILE A 9 -4.59 -8.53 -3.80
N HIS A 10 -4.32 -9.77 -3.43
CA HIS A 10 -4.19 -10.85 -4.42
C HIS A 10 -5.50 -11.07 -5.18
N LYS A 11 -6.64 -11.03 -4.50
CA LYS A 11 -7.94 -11.16 -5.15
C LYS A 11 -8.15 -10.07 -6.21
N ILE A 12 -7.82 -8.81 -5.87
CA ILE A 12 -7.93 -7.71 -6.83
C ILE A 12 -6.98 -7.95 -8.01
N SER A 13 -5.77 -8.45 -7.74
CA SER A 13 -4.77 -8.67 -8.80
C SER A 13 -5.25 -9.66 -9.84
N GLU A 14 -6.09 -10.62 -9.46
CA GLU A 14 -6.61 -11.61 -10.38
C GLU A 14 -7.66 -11.06 -11.35
N GLU A 15 -8.18 -9.86 -11.07
CA GLU A 15 -9.13 -9.20 -11.96
C GLU A 15 -8.45 -8.57 -13.18
N LYS A 16 -7.13 -8.48 -13.18
CA LYS A 16 -6.36 -7.96 -14.29
C LYS A 16 -5.71 -9.12 -15.07
N GLU A 17 -5.80 -9.09 -16.39
CA GLU A 17 -5.30 -10.18 -17.22
C GLU A 17 -3.78 -10.25 -17.32
N CYS A 18 -3.10 -9.12 -17.11
CA CYS A 18 -1.65 -9.06 -17.14
C CYS A 18 -1.11 -8.82 -15.73
N SER A 19 0.21 -8.57 -15.61
CA SER A 19 0.81 -8.39 -14.30
C SER A 19 0.20 -7.18 -13.58
N PHE A 20 0.07 -7.31 -12.26
CA PHE A 20 -0.52 -6.32 -11.38
C PHE A 20 0.60 -5.73 -10.53
N LYS A 21 0.85 -4.43 -10.69
CA LYS A 21 1.97 -3.78 -10.02
C LYS A 21 1.51 -3.13 -8.71
N VAL A 22 2.19 -3.50 -7.63
CA VAL A 22 1.87 -3.06 -6.27
C VAL A 22 3.09 -2.41 -5.64
N VAL A 23 2.90 -1.29 -4.96
CA VAL A 23 3.95 -0.65 -4.18
C VAL A 23 3.52 -0.59 -2.72
N GLU A 24 4.38 -1.09 -1.83
CA GLU A 24 4.22 -0.89 -0.40
C GLU A 24 5.06 0.31 0.03
N VAL A 25 4.42 1.32 0.63
CA VAL A 25 5.09 2.53 1.12
C VAL A 25 5.37 2.39 2.60
N GLY A 26 6.63 2.60 2.99
CA GLY A 26 7.03 2.56 4.40
C GLY A 26 7.00 1.15 4.95
N VAL A 27 7.65 0.21 4.27
CA VAL A 27 7.59 -1.21 4.65
C VAL A 27 8.19 -1.48 6.03
N GLY A 28 9.16 -0.65 6.47
CA GLY A 28 9.81 -0.86 7.76
C GLY A 28 10.48 -2.22 7.85
N LYS A 29 10.10 -2.98 8.89
CA LYS A 29 10.61 -4.32 9.13
C LYS A 29 9.51 -5.36 9.22
N PHE A 30 8.30 -5.02 8.81
CA PHE A 30 7.17 -5.95 8.78
C PHE A 30 6.96 -6.43 7.34
N PHE A 31 7.36 -7.66 7.07
CA PHE A 31 7.38 -8.21 5.71
C PHE A 31 6.30 -9.26 5.44
N ASP A 32 5.38 -9.49 6.39
CA ASP A 32 4.43 -10.58 6.25
C ASP A 32 3.53 -10.43 5.03
N VAL A 33 3.03 -9.21 4.75
CA VAL A 33 2.19 -8.98 3.58
C VAL A 33 2.99 -9.07 2.29
N SER A 34 4.17 -8.44 2.26
CA SER A 34 5.02 -8.47 1.06
C SER A 34 5.51 -9.88 0.74
N ASP A 35 5.87 -10.66 1.76
CA ASP A 35 6.28 -12.05 1.56
C ASP A 35 5.12 -12.89 1.00
N TYR A 36 3.91 -12.64 1.49
CA TYR A 36 2.71 -13.31 0.97
C TYR A 36 2.50 -12.97 -0.50
N LEU A 37 2.57 -11.68 -0.86
CA LEU A 37 2.34 -11.24 -2.23
C LEU A 37 3.42 -11.72 -3.20
N ASN A 38 4.64 -11.88 -2.72
CA ASN A 38 5.75 -12.37 -3.55
C ASN A 38 5.58 -13.82 -4.02
N LYS A 39 4.63 -14.55 -3.46
CA LYS A 39 4.35 -15.93 -3.90
C LYS A 39 3.65 -16.00 -5.24
N PHE A 40 3.08 -14.88 -5.73
CA PHE A 40 2.24 -14.88 -6.92
C PHE A 40 2.96 -14.26 -8.09
N ASP A 41 3.08 -15.01 -9.19
CA ASP A 41 3.80 -14.58 -10.39
C ASP A 41 3.15 -13.40 -11.09
N ASN A 42 1.84 -13.22 -10.90
CA ASN A 42 1.11 -12.11 -11.52
C ASN A 42 1.25 -10.78 -10.76
N VAL A 43 1.90 -10.79 -9.61
CA VAL A 43 2.10 -9.57 -8.80
C VAL A 43 3.54 -9.10 -8.94
N GLU A 44 3.71 -7.87 -9.42
CA GLU A 44 5.00 -7.19 -9.42
C GLU A 44 5.02 -6.27 -8.21
N LEU A 45 5.87 -6.58 -7.23
CA LEU A 45 5.89 -5.87 -5.95
C LEU A 45 7.14 -5.01 -5.80
N ILE A 46 6.94 -3.74 -5.44
CA ILE A 46 8.02 -2.81 -5.11
C ILE A 46 7.85 -2.38 -3.66
N LEU A 47 8.93 -2.43 -2.90
CA LEU A 47 8.97 -1.99 -1.50
C LEU A 47 9.74 -0.68 -1.40
N THR A 48 9.19 0.29 -0.66
CA THR A 48 9.87 1.57 -0.41
C THR A 48 9.93 1.88 1.07
N ASP A 49 10.95 2.64 1.47
CA ASP A 49 11.08 3.15 2.82
C ASP A 49 12.08 4.30 2.81
N ILE A 50 11.93 5.24 3.74
CA ILE A 50 12.89 6.34 3.87
C ILE A 50 14.23 5.84 4.46
N ASN A 51 14.18 4.77 5.23
CA ASN A 51 15.35 4.11 5.80
C ASN A 51 15.30 2.61 5.52
N PRO A 52 15.66 2.18 4.30
CA PRO A 52 15.56 0.77 3.94
C PRO A 52 16.35 -0.13 4.87
N SER A 53 15.70 -1.20 5.35
CA SER A 53 16.34 -2.19 6.21
C SER A 53 16.95 -3.36 5.43
N LYS A 54 16.70 -3.43 4.12
CA LYS A 54 17.21 -4.47 3.23
C LYS A 54 17.53 -3.87 1.87
N ASP A 55 18.41 -4.55 1.12
CA ASP A 55 18.86 -4.07 -0.19
C ASP A 55 17.77 -4.05 -1.26
N ASN A 56 16.74 -4.89 -1.12
CA ASN A 56 15.63 -4.94 -2.09
C ASN A 56 14.56 -3.88 -1.84
N ILE A 57 14.77 -2.98 -0.88
CA ILE A 57 13.85 -1.88 -0.59
C ILE A 57 14.41 -0.61 -1.20
N PHE A 58 13.61 0.07 -2.02
CA PHE A 58 14.01 1.35 -2.59
C PHE A 58 13.89 2.45 -1.55
N LYS A 59 14.92 3.28 -1.45
CA LYS A 59 14.86 4.46 -0.59
C LYS A 59 14.00 5.52 -1.26
N ASP A 60 12.93 5.94 -0.58
CA ASP A 60 12.02 6.95 -1.10
C ASP A 60 11.37 7.70 0.06
N ASP A 61 11.13 9.00 -0.14
CA ASP A 61 10.49 9.86 0.86
C ASP A 61 9.07 10.16 0.40
N ILE A 62 8.07 9.72 1.14
CA ILE A 62 6.67 9.94 0.78
C ILE A 62 6.31 11.42 0.69
N MET A 63 7.04 12.30 1.38
CA MET A 63 6.82 13.75 1.29
C MET A 63 7.39 14.34 0.00
N ASN A 64 8.30 13.63 -0.67
CA ASN A 64 8.87 14.03 -1.95
C ASN A 64 9.19 12.79 -2.75
N PRO A 65 8.17 12.06 -3.23
CA PRO A 65 8.38 10.75 -3.84
C PRO A 65 9.03 10.81 -5.21
N ASN A 66 9.83 9.79 -5.51
CA ASN A 66 10.34 9.57 -6.85
C ASN A 66 9.23 8.91 -7.68
N LEU A 67 8.54 9.72 -8.48
CA LEU A 67 7.37 9.24 -9.22
C LEU A 67 7.69 8.14 -10.22
N ASN A 68 8.95 7.99 -10.62
CA ASN A 68 9.35 6.92 -11.53
C ASN A 68 9.15 5.53 -10.92
N LEU A 69 9.23 5.42 -9.58
CA LEU A 69 8.96 4.15 -8.90
C LEU A 69 7.51 3.72 -9.03
N TYR A 70 6.61 4.67 -9.28
CA TYR A 70 5.17 4.43 -9.33
C TYR A 70 4.62 4.34 -10.75
N ASP A 71 5.49 4.28 -11.74
CA ASP A 71 5.06 4.19 -13.14
C ASP A 71 4.33 2.87 -13.38
N GLY A 72 3.10 2.98 -13.89
CA GLY A 72 2.27 1.81 -14.17
C GLY A 72 1.71 1.09 -12.94
N VAL A 73 1.77 1.71 -11.77
CA VAL A 73 1.28 1.10 -10.53
C VAL A 73 -0.23 0.98 -10.54
N ASP A 74 -0.71 -0.20 -10.15
CA ASP A 74 -2.15 -0.49 -10.03
C ASP A 74 -2.66 -0.24 -8.62
N LEU A 75 -1.83 -0.51 -7.60
CA LEU A 75 -2.24 -0.40 -6.20
C LEU A 75 -1.07 0.01 -5.32
N ILE A 76 -1.34 0.94 -4.40
CA ILE A 76 -0.38 1.39 -3.38
C ILE A 76 -0.97 1.02 -2.03
N TYR A 77 -0.16 0.45 -1.14
CA TYR A 77 -0.63 0.23 0.22
C TYR A 77 0.43 0.62 1.24
N SER A 78 -0.01 0.95 2.44
CA SER A 78 0.86 1.27 3.55
C SER A 78 0.27 0.72 4.84
N ILE A 79 1.11 0.05 5.63
CA ILE A 79 0.70 -0.57 6.88
C ILE A 79 1.24 0.27 8.02
N ARG A 80 0.32 0.74 8.89
CA ARG A 80 0.63 1.57 10.06
C ARG A 80 1.47 2.80 9.72
N PRO A 81 1.10 3.56 8.66
CA PRO A 81 1.85 4.78 8.36
C PRO A 81 1.70 5.76 9.52
N PRO A 82 2.76 6.53 9.84
CA PRO A 82 2.63 7.60 10.82
C PRO A 82 1.47 8.53 10.46
N TYR A 83 0.74 8.95 11.48
CA TYR A 83 -0.48 9.75 11.30
C TYR A 83 -0.21 10.99 10.42
N GLU A 84 0.90 11.68 10.67
CA GLU A 84 1.27 12.90 9.95
C GLU A 84 1.66 12.65 8.50
N LEU A 85 1.96 11.43 8.12
CA LEU A 85 2.33 11.10 6.73
C LEU A 85 1.15 10.64 5.89
N GLN A 86 0.00 10.37 6.49
CA GLN A 86 -1.17 9.87 5.75
C GLN A 86 -1.65 10.83 4.66
N PRO A 87 -1.67 12.17 4.87
CA PRO A 87 -2.05 13.08 3.79
C PRO A 87 -1.15 12.99 2.57
N PHE A 88 0.12 12.65 2.76
CA PHE A 88 1.05 12.50 1.64
C PHE A 88 0.75 11.24 0.81
N LEU A 89 0.22 10.19 1.44
CA LEU A 89 -0.25 9.02 0.70
C LEU A 89 -1.43 9.39 -0.20
N ILE A 90 -2.35 10.22 0.29
CA ILE A 90 -3.47 10.70 -0.51
C ILE A 90 -2.96 11.54 -1.69
N SER A 91 -1.99 12.43 -1.44
CA SER A 91 -1.40 13.24 -2.51
C SER A 91 -0.74 12.36 -3.58
N LEU A 92 -0.05 11.31 -3.17
CA LEU A 92 0.54 10.37 -4.10
C LEU A 92 -0.53 9.67 -4.93
N GLN A 93 -1.59 9.20 -4.27
CA GLN A 93 -2.71 8.56 -4.97
C GLN A 93 -3.31 9.48 -6.03
N GLU A 94 -3.51 10.76 -5.68
CA GLU A 94 -4.07 11.73 -6.61
C GLU A 94 -3.21 11.95 -7.84
N LYS A 95 -1.88 11.89 -7.67
CA LYS A 95 -0.94 12.05 -8.77
C LYS A 95 -0.86 10.82 -9.66
N ILE A 96 -0.97 9.64 -9.06
CA ILE A 96 -0.75 8.36 -9.75
C ILE A 96 -2.06 7.78 -10.28
N GLY A 97 -3.16 7.96 -9.54
CA GLY A 97 -4.47 7.41 -9.92
C GLY A 97 -4.66 5.94 -9.57
N ALA A 98 -3.73 5.35 -8.81
CA ALA A 98 -3.83 3.95 -8.40
C ALA A 98 -4.82 3.78 -7.26
N VAL A 99 -5.20 2.53 -6.99
CA VAL A 99 -5.92 2.19 -5.76
C VAL A 99 -5.00 2.43 -4.57
N LEU A 100 -5.51 3.05 -3.51
CA LEU A 100 -4.76 3.26 -2.27
C LEU A 100 -5.41 2.51 -1.12
N ILE A 101 -4.59 1.76 -0.38
CA ILE A 101 -5.02 1.10 0.85
C ILE A 101 -4.15 1.59 2.00
N ILE A 102 -4.80 1.99 3.10
CA ILE A 102 -4.11 2.33 4.35
C ILE A 102 -4.62 1.39 5.44
N LYS A 103 -3.69 0.70 6.08
CA LYS A 103 -3.98 -0.17 7.22
C LYS A 103 -3.43 0.50 8.48
N PRO A 104 -4.23 1.31 9.19
CA PRO A 104 -3.75 1.98 10.42
C PRO A 104 -3.66 1.00 11.58
N LEU A 105 -3.11 1.45 12.70
CA LEU A 105 -3.19 0.70 13.94
C LEU A 105 -4.67 0.55 14.35
N THR A 106 -4.99 -0.56 15.01
CA THR A 106 -6.34 -0.81 15.48
C THR A 106 -6.81 0.35 16.36
N GLY A 107 -7.98 0.89 16.03
CA GLY A 107 -8.57 2.00 16.79
C GLY A 107 -8.07 3.38 16.40
N GLU A 108 -7.13 3.48 15.47
CA GLU A 108 -6.69 4.79 14.97
C GLU A 108 -7.60 5.29 13.85
N ASP A 109 -7.87 6.59 13.87
CA ASP A 109 -8.57 7.25 12.77
C ASP A 109 -7.58 7.68 11.71
N LEU A 110 -8.09 7.89 10.48
CA LEU A 110 -7.26 8.43 9.41
C LEU A 110 -7.12 9.94 9.54
N ASN A 111 -5.92 10.44 9.19
CA ASN A 111 -5.64 11.87 9.12
C ASN A 111 -5.98 12.39 7.71
N VAL A 112 -7.20 12.13 7.24
CA VAL A 112 -7.62 12.51 5.89
C VAL A 112 -9.06 12.95 5.89
N LYS A 113 -9.30 14.11 6.49
CA LYS A 113 -10.64 14.68 6.57
C LYS A 113 -11.17 14.94 5.16
N ASN A 114 -12.47 14.71 4.98
CA ASN A 114 -13.18 14.98 3.73
C ASN A 114 -12.67 14.17 2.54
N ARG A 115 -11.97 13.08 2.79
CA ARG A 115 -11.53 12.18 1.73
C ARG A 115 -12.54 11.06 1.52
N LYS A 116 -12.52 10.46 0.33
CA LYS A 116 -13.45 9.41 -0.04
C LYS A 116 -12.96 8.03 0.38
N MET A 117 -11.97 7.98 1.27
CA MET A 117 -11.49 6.72 1.84
C MET A 117 -12.63 6.04 2.57
N ARG A 118 -12.86 4.78 2.30
CA ARG A 118 -13.91 4.00 2.96
C ARG A 118 -13.33 2.83 3.71
N LEU A 119 -13.94 2.50 4.82
CA LEU A 119 -13.56 1.34 5.61
C LEU A 119 -14.04 0.07 4.92
N LYS A 120 -13.15 -0.91 4.82
CA LYS A 120 -13.48 -2.23 4.29
C LYS A 120 -12.95 -3.29 5.23
N THR A 121 -13.75 -4.34 5.43
CA THR A 121 -13.34 -5.51 6.18
C THR A 121 -13.33 -6.72 5.26
N TYR A 122 -12.22 -7.44 5.23
CA TYR A 122 -12.08 -8.65 4.44
C TYR A 122 -11.42 -9.73 5.31
N LYS A 123 -12.11 -10.85 5.51
CA LYS A 123 -11.62 -11.95 6.34
C LYS A 123 -11.09 -11.46 7.69
N LYS A 124 -11.90 -10.67 8.39
CA LYS A 124 -11.60 -10.12 9.73
C LYS A 124 -10.47 -9.10 9.76
N THR A 125 -9.96 -8.66 8.63
CA THR A 125 -8.98 -7.59 8.54
C THR A 125 -9.66 -6.34 8.04
N SER A 126 -9.53 -5.23 8.78
CA SER A 126 -10.11 -3.94 8.40
C SER A 126 -9.03 -2.99 7.93
N PHE A 127 -9.34 -2.25 6.89
CA PHE A 127 -8.45 -1.26 6.30
C PHE A 127 -9.26 -0.23 5.54
N TYR A 128 -8.64 0.88 5.17
CA TYR A 128 -9.29 1.91 4.37
C TYR A 128 -8.82 1.82 2.93
N ILE A 129 -9.73 2.07 1.99
CA ILE A 129 -9.46 1.92 0.57
C ILE A 129 -10.06 3.10 -0.23
N TYR A 130 -9.34 3.52 -1.29
CA TYR A 130 -9.79 4.52 -2.24
C TYR A 130 -9.23 4.17 -3.65
N PRO A 131 -9.96 4.26 -4.68
CA PRO A 131 -11.41 4.29 -4.81
C PRO A 131 -12.09 3.01 -4.47
#